data_9f1c1bdcf5a40266e0f23fb852474360
#
_entry.id   9f1c1bdcf5a40266e0f23fb852474360
#
_cell.length_a   1.000
_cell.length_b   1.000
_cell.length_c   1.000
_cell.angle_alpha   90.00
_cell.angle_beta   90.00
_cell.angle_gamma   90.00
#
_symmetry.space_group_name_H-M   'P 1'
#
loop_
_entity.id
_entity.type
_entity.pdbx_description
1 polymer ?
#
loop_
_entity_poly.entity_id
_entity_poly.type
_entity_poly.pdbx_seq_one_letter_code
_entity_poly.pdbx_strand_id
1 'polypeptide(L)'
;MKNLKSVVSLLSFFLVLQFSPPVPGDEEKLVPGTLEELKTAVADVIREKEVPAVGIAMVDESGPVWVGSLGKASLEDNVDADENTMFRIGSTSKMFVALSVLKLVEEGKLSLDDRVAELAPDVIFENPWESTDPIRLVHLLEHTTGWDDMHLPEYAHNDPTPATLKEGLDFHPHSRISRWKPGTRMSYCNSGPPVAAYILEQVTGQDFEQYVQENFFTPMGMDTMTYRLSDDVRQKGATLYANGNQPQEYWHISMRPSGSINASPVDMAKFVQFYLNRGAVEGQQLVSRSSLERMETVTSTSGAKAGQSTGYGLHNYSSTYESWVYREHNGGVNGGLTELSYLPEAVAGHAIMINSDNGEAIREISRLVRAYETRNLPAKIVESEMEVTPANREIEGFYYAINPRQQVAFFMERVMNVQKLSFEGNRLQRKGLFDDEPVYYFPVSDDLYKSAKTGLVSLSHTTDPLAGAVVHSYVATLKPVSAMVVYGQLGIAAVWGFFIASSLLFFPVWLVRRLRGKITPGAAIRIRLWPLLAGVSILVVVGLFMLGIPDPFKQLGEPTAISVGIMIATLTFALFAIMGLNCSWRERKDSMNRVVYWHSTAATMLHVILALYFLSFGIIGLMTWA
;
A
#
# COMPACT_ATOMS: atom_id res chain seq x y z
N MET A 1 8.58 20.36 -11.82
CA MET A 1 8.38 18.92 -11.91
C MET A 1 8.77 18.18 -10.61
N LYS A 2 9.86 18.53 -9.90
CA LYS A 2 10.18 17.93 -8.57
C LYS A 2 9.03 18.07 -7.55
N ASN A 3 8.37 19.21 -7.48
CA ASN A 3 7.26 19.43 -6.53
C ASN A 3 5.96 18.69 -6.87
N LEU A 4 5.76 18.26 -8.13
CA LEU A 4 4.61 17.47 -8.52
C LEU A 4 4.80 15.98 -8.12
N LYS A 5 6.05 15.47 -8.18
CA LYS A 5 6.41 14.14 -7.67
C LYS A 5 6.20 14.07 -6.14
N SER A 6 6.49 15.14 -5.40
CA SER A 6 6.23 15.22 -3.95
C SER A 6 4.73 15.24 -3.61
N VAL A 7 3.88 15.89 -4.41
CA VAL A 7 2.42 15.91 -4.18
C VAL A 7 1.81 14.54 -4.49
N VAL A 8 2.27 13.86 -5.55
CA VAL A 8 1.87 12.49 -5.87
C VAL A 8 2.42 11.52 -4.81
N SER A 9 3.64 11.73 -4.32
CA SER A 9 4.24 10.94 -3.23
C SER A 9 3.51 11.11 -1.89
N LEU A 10 2.99 12.30 -1.58
CA LEU A 10 2.25 12.59 -0.35
C LEU A 10 0.81 12.05 -0.36
N LEU A 11 0.13 12.06 -1.51
CA LEU A 11 -1.11 11.31 -1.70
C LEU A 11 -0.87 9.79 -1.71
N SER A 12 0.37 9.39 -2.00
CA SER A 12 0.84 8.00 -1.90
C SER A 12 1.11 7.54 -0.47
N PHE A 13 1.07 8.37 0.57
CA PHE A 13 1.34 7.90 1.94
C PHE A 13 0.30 6.86 2.42
N PHE A 14 -0.95 6.98 2.02
CA PHE A 14 -1.93 5.89 2.12
C PHE A 14 -1.75 4.80 1.04
N LEU A 15 -0.98 5.08 -0.02
CA LEU A 15 -0.66 4.20 -1.15
C LEU A 15 0.73 3.54 -1.03
N VAL A 16 1.65 4.06 -0.21
CA VAL A 16 3.09 3.70 -0.17
C VAL A 16 3.39 2.37 0.54
N LEU A 17 2.41 1.70 1.12
CA LEU A 17 2.55 0.28 1.42
C LEU A 17 2.24 -0.62 0.20
N GLN A 18 2.07 -0.06 -0.98
CA GLN A 18 2.07 -0.81 -2.23
C GLN A 18 3.50 -0.88 -2.75
N PHE A 19 4.00 -2.09 -2.85
CA PHE A 19 5.08 -2.60 -3.65
C PHE A 19 5.58 -1.61 -4.70
N SER A 20 6.43 -0.67 -4.31
CA SER A 20 7.08 0.23 -5.26
C SER A 20 8.11 -0.57 -6.04
N PRO A 21 8.11 -0.49 -7.38
CA PRO A 21 9.20 -1.06 -8.17
C PRO A 21 10.53 -0.39 -7.77
N PRO A 22 11.66 -1.05 -7.98
CA PRO A 22 12.97 -0.50 -7.66
C PRO A 22 13.17 0.83 -8.39
N VAL A 23 13.68 1.82 -7.68
CA VAL A 23 14.05 3.12 -8.25
C VAL A 23 15.33 2.94 -9.04
N PRO A 24 15.40 3.35 -10.31
CA PRO A 24 16.63 3.37 -11.06
C PRO A 24 17.40 4.67 -10.85
N GLY A 25 18.67 4.57 -10.72
CA GLY A 25 19.65 5.65 -10.83
C GLY A 25 21.00 5.03 -11.09
N ASP A 26 21.62 5.42 -12.20
CA ASP A 26 23.02 5.11 -12.55
C ASP A 26 24.01 5.90 -11.67
N GLU A 27 23.82 5.91 -10.36
CA GLU A 27 24.91 6.12 -9.43
C GLU A 27 25.62 4.76 -9.26
N GLU A 28 26.93 4.75 -9.33
CA GLU A 28 27.76 3.57 -9.09
C GLU A 28 27.28 2.92 -7.78
N LYS A 29 26.54 1.81 -7.89
CA LYS A 29 25.82 1.20 -6.77
C LYS A 29 26.86 0.75 -5.75
N LEU A 30 26.98 1.46 -4.63
CA LEU A 30 27.86 1.05 -3.54
C LEU A 30 27.49 -0.37 -3.09
N VAL A 31 28.41 -1.30 -3.26
CA VAL A 31 28.33 -2.66 -2.73
C VAL A 31 29.34 -2.77 -1.60
N PRO A 32 28.89 -2.74 -0.33
CA PRO A 32 29.80 -2.88 0.79
C PRO A 32 30.52 -4.25 0.74
N GLY A 33 31.86 -4.24 0.76
CA GLY A 33 32.68 -5.46 0.73
C GLY A 33 32.84 -6.08 2.12
N THR A 34 32.78 -5.25 3.16
CA THR A 34 32.94 -5.64 4.57
C THR A 34 31.75 -5.16 5.42
N LEU A 35 31.58 -5.79 6.60
CA LEU A 35 30.54 -5.40 7.54
C LEU A 35 30.73 -3.95 8.06
N GLU A 36 31.98 -3.52 8.25
CA GLU A 36 32.26 -2.15 8.70
C GLU A 36 31.94 -1.10 7.62
N GLU A 37 32.16 -1.42 6.35
CA GLU A 37 31.72 -0.57 5.25
C GLU A 37 30.19 -0.49 5.20
N LEU A 38 29.49 -1.62 5.40
CA LEU A 38 28.02 -1.63 5.47
C LEU A 38 27.50 -0.75 6.62
N LYS A 39 28.06 -0.91 7.83
CA LYS A 39 27.67 -0.11 8.99
C LYS A 39 27.90 1.39 8.75
N THR A 40 29.02 1.74 8.13
CA THR A 40 29.35 3.12 7.77
C THR A 40 28.34 3.67 6.76
N ALA A 41 28.03 2.91 5.70
CA ALA A 41 27.08 3.33 4.68
C ALA A 41 25.66 3.50 5.26
N VAL A 42 25.23 2.59 6.15
CA VAL A 42 23.93 2.73 6.85
C VAL A 42 23.92 3.97 7.76
N ALA A 43 25.02 4.24 8.49
CA ALA A 43 25.13 5.44 9.32
C ALA A 43 25.07 6.73 8.48
N ASP A 44 25.66 6.71 7.28
CA ASP A 44 25.57 7.83 6.35
C ASP A 44 24.14 8.06 5.87
N VAL A 45 23.42 6.99 5.50
CA VAL A 45 22.02 7.09 5.07
C VAL A 45 21.13 7.69 6.16
N ILE A 46 21.20 7.19 7.41
CA ILE A 46 20.36 7.75 8.50
C ILE A 46 20.68 9.20 8.80
N ARG A 47 21.97 9.61 8.69
CA ARG A 47 22.38 11.00 8.84
C ARG A 47 21.86 11.87 7.71
N GLU A 48 22.04 11.46 6.43
CA GLU A 48 21.66 12.24 5.25
C GLU A 48 20.14 12.35 5.07
N LYS A 49 19.42 11.29 5.45
CA LYS A 49 17.96 11.23 5.37
C LYS A 49 17.27 11.68 6.66
N GLU A 50 18.03 12.16 7.66
CA GLU A 50 17.52 12.64 8.94
C GLU A 50 16.64 11.60 9.66
N VAL A 51 17.03 10.31 9.63
CA VAL A 51 16.35 9.24 10.36
C VAL A 51 16.92 9.14 11.76
N PRO A 52 16.09 9.25 12.84
CA PRO A 52 16.62 9.27 14.21
C PRO A 52 17.33 7.98 14.60
N ALA A 53 16.75 6.81 14.32
CA ALA A 53 17.38 5.52 14.58
C ALA A 53 17.04 4.46 13.55
N VAL A 54 17.95 3.49 13.43
CA VAL A 54 17.73 2.22 12.75
C VAL A 54 18.12 1.06 13.66
N GLY A 55 17.23 0.05 13.79
CA GLY A 55 17.52 -1.27 14.35
C GLY A 55 17.78 -2.25 13.21
N ILE A 56 18.84 -3.04 13.33
CA ILE A 56 19.24 -4.01 12.31
C ILE A 56 19.43 -5.39 12.96
N ALA A 57 18.88 -6.41 12.30
CA ALA A 57 19.11 -7.81 12.61
C ALA A 57 19.48 -8.53 11.31
N MET A 58 20.75 -8.82 11.09
CA MET A 58 21.25 -9.61 9.95
C MET A 58 21.71 -10.98 10.44
N VAL A 59 21.30 -12.01 9.73
CA VAL A 59 21.56 -13.41 10.07
C VAL A 59 21.93 -14.19 8.81
N ASP A 60 22.91 -15.08 8.90
CA ASP A 60 23.26 -16.02 7.85
C ASP A 60 23.35 -17.47 8.37
N GLU A 61 23.90 -18.38 7.59
CA GLU A 61 24.08 -19.79 7.96
C GLU A 61 24.93 -20.00 9.23
N SER A 62 25.81 -19.05 9.57
CA SER A 62 26.67 -19.10 10.75
C SER A 62 26.00 -18.50 12.01
N GLY A 63 24.83 -17.87 11.85
CA GLY A 63 24.10 -17.18 12.91
C GLY A 63 24.05 -15.66 12.72
N PRO A 64 23.92 -14.88 13.83
CA PRO A 64 23.85 -13.43 13.78
C PRO A 64 25.13 -12.78 13.22
N VAL A 65 24.97 -11.97 12.15
CA VAL A 65 26.05 -11.20 11.49
C VAL A 65 26.14 -9.79 12.07
N TRP A 66 24.98 -9.14 12.20
CA TRP A 66 24.88 -7.83 12.81
C TRP A 66 23.52 -7.70 13.50
N VAL A 67 23.56 -7.58 14.83
CA VAL A 67 22.37 -7.31 15.66
C VAL A 67 22.67 -6.07 16.49
N GLY A 68 21.86 -5.01 16.35
CA GLY A 68 22.09 -3.76 17.05
C GLY A 68 21.33 -2.60 16.43
N SER A 69 21.58 -1.42 16.94
CA SER A 69 20.98 -0.18 16.43
C SER A 69 22.01 0.91 16.23
N LEU A 70 21.66 1.91 15.40
CA LEU A 70 22.40 3.16 15.24
C LEU A 70 21.44 4.34 15.44
N GLY A 71 21.95 5.43 16.01
CA GLY A 71 21.19 6.66 16.20
C GLY A 71 20.47 6.76 17.53
N LYS A 72 19.36 7.52 17.59
CA LYS A 72 18.63 7.86 18.81
C LYS A 72 17.25 7.21 18.89
N ALA A 73 17.00 6.49 19.96
CA ALA A 73 15.67 5.99 20.30
C ALA A 73 14.70 7.14 20.64
N SER A 74 15.22 8.18 21.33
CA SER A 74 14.49 9.43 21.58
C SER A 74 15.43 10.63 21.32
N LEU A 75 14.99 11.54 20.46
CA LEU A 75 15.70 12.80 20.21
C LEU A 75 15.52 13.75 21.39
N GLU A 76 14.31 13.83 21.94
CA GLU A 76 13.94 14.74 23.03
C GLU A 76 14.72 14.43 24.31
N ASP A 77 14.82 13.14 24.64
CA ASP A 77 15.50 12.67 25.86
C ASP A 77 16.97 12.33 25.60
N ASN A 78 17.43 12.48 24.36
CA ASN A 78 18.78 12.17 23.90
C ASN A 78 19.23 10.72 24.25
N VAL A 79 18.29 9.76 24.12
CA VAL A 79 18.53 8.33 24.40
C VAL A 79 19.08 7.65 23.15
N ASP A 80 20.21 6.95 23.29
CA ASP A 80 20.78 6.14 22.21
C ASP A 80 19.94 4.87 21.97
N ALA A 81 19.80 4.46 20.72
CA ALA A 81 19.21 3.17 20.37
C ALA A 81 20.27 2.06 20.51
N ASP A 82 19.86 0.91 21.03
CA ASP A 82 20.68 -0.28 21.19
C ASP A 82 19.98 -1.53 20.64
N GLU A 83 20.57 -2.72 20.83
CA GLU A 83 20.03 -3.99 20.38
C GLU A 83 18.73 -4.41 21.08
N ASN A 84 18.39 -3.80 22.22
CA ASN A 84 17.18 -4.06 23.01
C ASN A 84 16.10 -2.98 22.82
N THR A 85 16.41 -1.92 22.09
CA THR A 85 15.43 -0.88 21.76
C THR A 85 14.28 -1.47 20.96
N MET A 86 13.04 -1.25 21.43
CA MET A 86 11.85 -1.83 20.81
C MET A 86 11.28 -0.89 19.75
N PHE A 87 11.15 -1.40 18.54
CA PHE A 87 10.52 -0.73 17.41
C PHE A 87 9.14 -1.33 17.14
N ARG A 88 8.21 -0.54 16.62
CA ARG A 88 6.93 -1.06 16.13
C ARG A 88 7.12 -1.67 14.76
N ILE A 89 6.88 -2.99 14.63
CA ILE A 89 7.13 -3.71 13.38
C ILE A 89 5.95 -3.71 12.39
N GLY A 90 4.84 -3.07 12.73
CA GLY A 90 3.70 -2.91 11.84
C GLY A 90 3.22 -4.23 11.25
N SER A 91 2.91 -4.24 9.98
CA SER A 91 2.31 -5.38 9.27
C SER A 91 3.15 -6.65 9.24
N THR A 92 4.46 -6.61 9.61
CA THR A 92 5.26 -7.82 9.83
C THR A 92 4.62 -8.73 10.89
N SER A 93 3.81 -8.17 11.80
CA SER A 93 2.98 -8.90 12.77
C SER A 93 2.07 -9.96 12.15
N LYS A 94 1.62 -9.77 10.90
CA LYS A 94 0.73 -10.69 10.19
C LYS A 94 1.36 -12.06 9.95
N MET A 95 2.70 -12.12 9.90
CA MET A 95 3.42 -13.38 9.72
C MET A 95 3.10 -14.36 10.86
N PHE A 96 2.90 -13.88 12.10
CA PHE A 96 2.50 -14.73 13.23
C PHE A 96 1.05 -15.22 13.11
N VAL A 97 0.16 -14.48 12.45
CA VAL A 97 -1.20 -14.98 12.13
C VAL A 97 -1.12 -16.19 11.21
N ALA A 98 -0.34 -16.09 10.13
CA ALA A 98 -0.16 -17.19 9.19
C ALA A 98 0.51 -18.41 9.84
N LEU A 99 1.56 -18.22 10.63
CA LEU A 99 2.24 -19.30 11.37
C LEU A 99 1.27 -20.00 12.33
N SER A 100 0.44 -19.23 13.05
CA SER A 100 -0.54 -19.77 13.99
C SER A 100 -1.62 -20.59 13.29
N VAL A 101 -2.14 -20.09 12.18
CA VAL A 101 -3.10 -20.83 11.36
C VAL A 101 -2.48 -22.11 10.80
N LEU A 102 -1.26 -22.04 10.25
CA LEU A 102 -0.57 -23.20 9.70
C LEU A 102 -0.29 -24.26 10.76
N LYS A 103 0.05 -23.88 11.98
CA LYS A 103 0.20 -24.81 13.11
C LYS A 103 -1.11 -25.55 13.40
N LEU A 104 -2.24 -24.84 13.41
CA LEU A 104 -3.56 -25.48 13.58
C LEU A 104 -3.96 -26.36 12.39
N VAL A 105 -3.52 -26.02 11.19
CA VAL A 105 -3.70 -26.88 10.00
C VAL A 105 -2.90 -28.19 10.13
N GLU A 106 -1.64 -28.12 10.59
CA GLU A 106 -0.81 -29.30 10.88
C GLU A 106 -1.42 -30.19 11.98
N GLU A 107 -2.09 -29.58 12.95
CA GLU A 107 -2.80 -30.28 14.01
C GLU A 107 -4.16 -30.85 13.56
N GLY A 108 -4.58 -30.60 12.31
CA GLY A 108 -5.87 -31.02 11.76
C GLY A 108 -7.09 -30.32 12.36
N LYS A 109 -6.88 -29.18 13.04
CA LYS A 109 -7.95 -28.37 13.63
C LYS A 109 -8.57 -27.36 12.69
N LEU A 110 -7.84 -26.96 11.65
CA LEU A 110 -8.27 -26.06 10.58
C LEU A 110 -7.84 -26.59 9.22
N SER A 111 -8.54 -26.13 8.18
CA SER A 111 -8.13 -26.22 6.78
C SER A 111 -8.08 -24.84 6.16
N LEU A 112 -7.11 -24.58 5.27
CA LEU A 112 -7.06 -23.33 4.51
C LEU A 112 -8.30 -23.17 3.60
N ASP A 113 -9.00 -24.26 3.31
CA ASP A 113 -10.23 -24.29 2.51
C ASP A 113 -11.52 -24.13 3.33
N ASP A 114 -11.43 -24.05 4.65
CA ASP A 114 -12.60 -23.86 5.51
C ASP A 114 -13.28 -22.53 5.22
N ARG A 115 -14.60 -22.51 5.33
CA ARG A 115 -15.43 -21.33 5.07
C ARG A 115 -15.45 -20.40 6.28
N VAL A 116 -15.12 -19.13 6.08
CA VAL A 116 -15.07 -18.12 7.15
C VAL A 116 -16.44 -17.96 7.81
N ALA A 117 -17.54 -17.99 7.05
CA ALA A 117 -18.89 -17.88 7.58
C ALA A 117 -19.28 -19.03 8.54
N GLU A 118 -18.65 -20.20 8.41
CA GLU A 118 -18.89 -21.36 9.29
C GLU A 118 -17.99 -21.30 10.54
N LEU A 119 -16.73 -20.84 10.39
CA LEU A 119 -15.77 -20.75 11.49
C LEU A 119 -16.01 -19.54 12.42
N ALA A 120 -16.54 -18.44 11.90
CA ALA A 120 -16.81 -17.21 12.63
C ALA A 120 -18.15 -16.59 12.19
N PRO A 121 -19.29 -17.24 12.51
CA PRO A 121 -20.62 -16.84 12.04
C PRO A 121 -21.10 -15.49 12.61
N ASP A 122 -20.48 -15.00 13.66
CA ASP A 122 -20.78 -13.73 14.30
C ASP A 122 -19.89 -12.56 13.78
N VAL A 123 -18.95 -12.81 12.86
CA VAL A 123 -18.19 -11.76 12.19
C VAL A 123 -19.00 -11.20 11.03
N ILE A 124 -19.21 -9.87 11.07
CA ILE A 124 -19.97 -9.16 10.04
C ILE A 124 -19.10 -8.96 8.80
N PHE A 125 -19.53 -9.48 7.65
CA PHE A 125 -18.99 -9.20 6.33
C PHE A 125 -20.07 -9.45 5.25
N GLU A 126 -19.87 -8.93 4.04
CA GLU A 126 -20.74 -9.14 2.91
C GLU A 126 -19.98 -9.77 1.74
N ASN A 127 -20.53 -10.86 1.19
CA ASN A 127 -20.04 -11.48 -0.04
C ASN A 127 -21.25 -11.78 -0.96
N PRO A 128 -21.46 -11.02 -2.03
CA PRO A 128 -22.57 -11.28 -2.97
C PRO A 128 -22.50 -12.66 -3.64
N TRP A 129 -21.35 -13.33 -3.59
CA TRP A 129 -21.10 -14.65 -4.18
C TRP A 129 -20.95 -15.78 -3.14
N GLU A 130 -21.36 -15.57 -1.88
CA GLU A 130 -21.12 -16.53 -0.79
C GLU A 130 -21.64 -17.95 -1.08
N SER A 131 -22.72 -18.07 -1.86
CA SER A 131 -23.29 -19.38 -2.24
C SER A 131 -22.47 -20.16 -3.28
N THR A 132 -21.70 -19.46 -4.13
CA THR A 132 -20.90 -20.06 -5.23
C THR A 132 -19.41 -19.93 -5.02
N ASP A 133 -18.97 -18.83 -4.48
CA ASP A 133 -17.57 -18.46 -4.24
C ASP A 133 -17.43 -17.95 -2.80
N PRO A 134 -17.52 -18.83 -1.77
CA PRO A 134 -17.45 -18.43 -0.37
C PRO A 134 -16.06 -17.91 0.00
N ILE A 135 -16.02 -17.01 1.01
CA ILE A 135 -14.75 -16.61 1.60
C ILE A 135 -14.19 -17.78 2.41
N ARG A 136 -12.95 -18.17 2.10
CA ARG A 136 -12.21 -19.23 2.77
C ARG A 136 -11.06 -18.65 3.60
N LEU A 137 -10.54 -19.43 4.55
CA LEU A 137 -9.43 -19.02 5.42
C LEU A 137 -8.20 -18.58 4.61
N VAL A 138 -7.87 -19.29 3.52
CA VAL A 138 -6.79 -18.90 2.60
C VAL A 138 -6.98 -17.49 2.02
N HIS A 139 -8.21 -17.06 1.77
CA HIS A 139 -8.48 -15.74 1.20
C HIS A 139 -8.17 -14.60 2.18
N LEU A 140 -8.32 -14.82 3.49
CA LEU A 140 -7.91 -13.87 4.52
C LEU A 140 -6.40 -13.68 4.54
N LEU A 141 -5.65 -14.77 4.40
CA LEU A 141 -4.18 -14.79 4.50
C LEU A 141 -3.48 -14.35 3.21
N GLU A 142 -4.05 -14.64 2.04
CA GLU A 142 -3.55 -14.21 0.72
C GLU A 142 -4.15 -12.87 0.25
N HIS A 143 -4.96 -12.19 1.08
CA HIS A 143 -5.64 -10.94 0.75
C HIS A 143 -6.49 -11.03 -0.54
N THR A 144 -7.23 -12.12 -0.70
CA THR A 144 -8.07 -12.37 -1.88
C THR A 144 -9.57 -12.44 -1.57
N THR A 145 -10.00 -11.89 -0.44
CA THR A 145 -11.41 -11.77 -0.05
C THR A 145 -12.22 -10.85 -0.97
N GLY A 146 -11.55 -9.93 -1.65
CA GLY A 146 -12.18 -8.84 -2.39
C GLY A 146 -12.61 -7.64 -1.52
N TRP A 147 -12.38 -7.69 -0.21
CA TRP A 147 -12.70 -6.61 0.71
C TRP A 147 -11.92 -5.33 0.40
N ASP A 148 -12.46 -4.20 0.81
CA ASP A 148 -11.72 -2.94 0.85
C ASP A 148 -10.70 -2.96 1.99
N ASP A 149 -9.68 -2.12 1.94
CA ASP A 149 -8.85 -1.98 3.13
C ASP A 149 -9.59 -1.18 4.20
N MET A 150 -9.15 -1.29 5.44
CA MET A 150 -9.73 -0.57 6.58
C MET A 150 -9.97 0.91 6.25
N HIS A 151 -11.10 1.43 6.67
CA HIS A 151 -11.33 2.87 6.72
C HIS A 151 -10.54 3.50 7.87
N LEU A 152 -10.30 4.80 7.82
CA LEU A 152 -9.44 5.47 8.81
C LEU A 152 -9.81 5.19 10.27
N PRO A 153 -11.10 5.18 10.67
CA PRO A 153 -11.48 4.87 12.05
C PRO A 153 -11.11 3.45 12.51
N GLU A 154 -10.97 2.50 11.56
CA GLU A 154 -10.66 1.11 11.88
C GLU A 154 -9.19 0.87 12.21
N TYR A 155 -8.27 1.75 11.74
CA TYR A 155 -6.82 1.51 11.83
C TYR A 155 -6.29 1.64 13.25
N ALA A 156 -6.61 2.74 13.93
CA ALA A 156 -6.02 3.05 15.21
C ALA A 156 -6.85 4.09 15.98
N HIS A 157 -6.68 4.11 17.29
CA HIS A 157 -7.34 5.03 18.22
C HIS A 157 -6.41 5.46 19.34
N ASN A 158 -6.79 6.49 20.07
CA ASN A 158 -6.01 7.05 21.18
C ASN A 158 -6.49 6.59 22.57
N ASP A 159 -7.48 5.71 22.65
CA ASP A 159 -7.93 5.12 23.90
C ASP A 159 -7.01 3.96 24.33
N PRO A 160 -6.30 4.06 25.47
CA PRO A 160 -5.42 3.00 25.96
C PRO A 160 -6.16 1.80 26.54
N THR A 161 -7.50 1.84 26.65
CA THR A 161 -8.30 0.74 27.21
C THR A 161 -8.18 -0.49 26.32
N PRO A 162 -7.73 -1.64 26.85
CA PRO A 162 -7.64 -2.86 26.06
C PRO A 162 -9.03 -3.30 25.59
N ALA A 163 -9.21 -3.42 24.27
CA ALA A 163 -10.38 -4.03 23.67
C ALA A 163 -10.08 -5.49 23.30
N THR A 164 -11.10 -6.33 23.32
CA THR A 164 -11.05 -7.67 22.74
C THR A 164 -10.92 -7.59 21.22
N LEU A 165 -10.47 -8.68 20.60
CA LEU A 165 -10.38 -8.73 19.14
C LEU A 165 -11.78 -8.60 18.50
N LYS A 166 -12.80 -9.20 19.11
CA LYS A 166 -14.20 -9.12 18.64
C LYS A 166 -14.75 -7.69 18.69
N GLU A 167 -14.50 -6.96 19.79
CA GLU A 167 -14.89 -5.54 19.88
C GLU A 167 -14.22 -4.70 18.78
N GLY A 168 -12.94 -4.95 18.49
CA GLY A 168 -12.24 -4.30 17.38
C GLY A 168 -12.86 -4.63 16.02
N LEU A 169 -13.25 -5.89 15.80
CA LEU A 169 -13.92 -6.32 14.56
C LEU A 169 -15.33 -5.73 14.41
N ASP A 170 -16.05 -5.48 15.51
CA ASP A 170 -17.42 -4.96 15.46
C ASP A 170 -17.49 -3.43 15.37
N PHE A 171 -16.40 -2.75 15.69
CA PHE A 171 -16.38 -1.28 15.78
C PHE A 171 -16.79 -0.60 14.45
N HIS A 172 -16.26 -1.05 13.30
CA HIS A 172 -16.56 -0.46 12.00
C HIS A 172 -16.40 -1.51 10.88
N PRO A 173 -17.39 -2.39 10.64
CA PRO A 173 -17.25 -3.52 9.73
C PRO A 173 -17.41 -3.16 8.23
N HIS A 174 -17.49 -1.87 7.87
CA HIS A 174 -17.91 -1.43 6.55
C HIS A 174 -16.89 -1.71 5.42
N SER A 175 -15.61 -1.92 5.75
CA SER A 175 -14.58 -2.32 4.77
C SER A 175 -14.74 -3.77 4.28
N ARG A 176 -15.45 -4.63 5.01
CA ARG A 176 -15.58 -6.07 4.74
C ARG A 176 -16.69 -6.43 3.75
N ILE A 177 -16.71 -5.75 2.60
CA ILE A 177 -17.62 -6.03 1.48
C ILE A 177 -16.81 -6.51 0.29
N SER A 178 -17.09 -7.72 -0.23
CA SER A 178 -16.40 -8.26 -1.41
C SER A 178 -16.80 -7.50 -2.67
N ARG A 179 -15.82 -6.86 -3.32
CA ARG A 179 -15.98 -6.06 -4.55
C ARG A 179 -15.88 -6.89 -5.83
N TRP A 180 -15.34 -8.11 -5.72
CA TRP A 180 -15.23 -9.14 -6.74
C TRP A 180 -15.22 -10.53 -6.07
N LYS A 181 -15.34 -11.58 -6.89
CA LYS A 181 -15.36 -12.94 -6.39
C LYS A 181 -14.10 -13.28 -5.59
N PRO A 182 -14.24 -13.77 -4.34
CA PRO A 182 -13.12 -14.23 -3.54
C PRO A 182 -12.22 -15.22 -4.30
N GLY A 183 -10.90 -15.13 -4.07
CA GLY A 183 -9.94 -16.01 -4.73
C GLY A 183 -9.70 -15.71 -6.22
N THR A 184 -10.00 -14.49 -6.71
CA THR A 184 -9.70 -14.11 -8.09
C THR A 184 -8.62 -13.04 -8.21
N ARG A 185 -8.67 -12.01 -7.36
CA ARG A 185 -7.73 -10.88 -7.37
C ARG A 185 -7.20 -10.64 -5.96
N MET A 186 -5.94 -10.29 -5.85
CA MET A 186 -5.34 -9.85 -4.59
C MET A 186 -5.69 -8.37 -4.35
N SER A 187 -6.11 -8.03 -3.15
CA SER A 187 -6.18 -6.65 -2.66
C SER A 187 -5.88 -6.64 -1.17
N TYR A 188 -4.77 -6.03 -0.81
CA TYR A 188 -4.31 -5.98 0.58
C TYR A 188 -5.40 -5.38 1.49
N CYS A 189 -5.74 -6.10 2.56
CA CYS A 189 -6.80 -5.74 3.48
C CYS A 189 -6.38 -6.04 4.92
N ASN A 190 -6.33 -5.01 5.76
CA ASN A 190 -5.90 -5.15 7.15
C ASN A 190 -6.97 -5.80 8.06
N SER A 191 -8.23 -5.94 7.64
CA SER A 191 -9.26 -6.63 8.41
C SER A 191 -9.24 -8.16 8.24
N GLY A 192 -8.54 -8.70 7.23
CA GLY A 192 -8.39 -10.15 7.03
C GLY A 192 -7.66 -10.87 8.16
N PRO A 193 -6.42 -10.46 8.53
CA PRO A 193 -5.64 -11.08 9.60
C PRO A 193 -6.35 -11.13 10.95
N PRO A 194 -7.05 -10.07 11.43
CA PRO A 194 -7.83 -10.12 12.67
C PRO A 194 -8.98 -11.13 12.62
N VAL A 195 -9.64 -11.29 11.47
CA VAL A 195 -10.69 -12.33 11.32
C VAL A 195 -10.06 -13.72 11.41
N ALA A 196 -8.90 -13.96 10.79
CA ALA A 196 -8.18 -15.23 10.91
C ALA A 196 -7.72 -15.50 12.36
N ALA A 197 -7.25 -14.48 13.06
CA ALA A 197 -6.89 -14.56 14.48
C ALA A 197 -8.11 -14.84 15.37
N TYR A 198 -9.26 -14.22 15.10
CA TYR A 198 -10.50 -14.49 15.81
C TYR A 198 -11.00 -15.93 15.57
N ILE A 199 -10.89 -16.44 14.35
CA ILE A 199 -11.17 -17.86 14.07
C ILE A 199 -10.28 -18.78 14.94
N LEU A 200 -8.99 -18.44 15.10
CA LEU A 200 -8.10 -19.19 15.99
C LEU A 200 -8.63 -19.17 17.43
N GLU A 201 -9.07 -18.01 17.96
CA GLU A 201 -9.66 -17.91 19.29
C GLU A 201 -10.89 -18.81 19.44
N GLN A 202 -11.77 -18.87 18.43
CA GLN A 202 -12.95 -19.72 18.44
C GLN A 202 -12.59 -21.22 18.45
N VAL A 203 -11.57 -21.61 17.68
CA VAL A 203 -11.15 -23.02 17.56
C VAL A 203 -10.37 -23.52 18.79
N THR A 204 -9.55 -22.64 19.38
CA THR A 204 -8.68 -23.00 20.51
C THR A 204 -9.27 -22.69 21.88
N GLY A 205 -10.21 -21.75 21.96
CA GLY A 205 -10.71 -21.19 23.20
C GLY A 205 -9.68 -20.32 23.94
N GLN A 206 -8.61 -19.89 23.27
CA GLN A 206 -7.50 -19.13 23.82
C GLN A 206 -7.38 -17.78 23.10
N ASP A 207 -7.04 -16.72 23.84
CA ASP A 207 -6.70 -15.40 23.27
C ASP A 207 -5.55 -15.54 22.25
N PHE A 208 -5.68 -14.87 21.10
CA PHE A 208 -4.71 -14.98 20.02
C PHE A 208 -3.29 -14.55 20.45
N GLU A 209 -3.17 -13.46 21.21
CA GLU A 209 -1.86 -12.96 21.63
C GLU A 209 -1.19 -13.93 22.62
N GLN A 210 -1.98 -14.55 23.50
CA GLN A 210 -1.50 -15.60 24.38
C GLN A 210 -1.08 -16.85 23.61
N TYR A 211 -1.86 -17.25 22.59
CA TYR A 211 -1.49 -18.37 21.73
C TYR A 211 -0.15 -18.12 21.02
N VAL A 212 0.07 -16.93 20.48
CA VAL A 212 1.33 -16.56 19.82
C VAL A 212 2.48 -16.54 20.84
N GLN A 213 2.25 -16.01 22.04
CA GLN A 213 3.26 -15.99 23.10
C GLN A 213 3.73 -17.41 23.46
N GLU A 214 2.80 -18.34 23.66
CA GLU A 214 3.12 -19.69 24.11
C GLU A 214 3.70 -20.58 22.99
N ASN A 215 3.24 -20.40 21.75
CA ASN A 215 3.63 -21.26 20.64
C ASN A 215 4.81 -20.74 19.81
N PHE A 216 5.12 -19.43 19.90
CA PHE A 216 6.17 -18.80 19.09
C PHE A 216 7.12 -17.93 19.91
N PHE A 217 6.65 -16.90 20.62
CA PHE A 217 7.58 -15.97 21.29
C PHE A 217 8.43 -16.69 22.34
N THR A 218 7.80 -17.41 23.26
CA THR A 218 8.50 -18.14 24.32
C THR A 218 9.41 -19.25 23.77
N PRO A 219 8.97 -20.14 22.85
CA PRO A 219 9.85 -21.16 22.30
C PRO A 219 11.03 -20.60 21.48
N MET A 220 10.88 -19.44 20.85
CA MET A 220 11.95 -18.76 20.13
C MET A 220 12.84 -17.91 21.05
N GLY A 221 12.49 -17.76 22.33
CA GLY A 221 13.18 -16.89 23.29
C GLY A 221 13.07 -15.40 22.92
N MET A 222 11.98 -14.98 22.28
CA MET A 222 11.72 -13.59 21.87
C MET A 222 11.05 -12.84 23.03
N ASP A 223 11.85 -12.47 24.01
CA ASP A 223 11.36 -12.01 25.33
C ASP A 223 10.85 -10.57 25.32
N THR A 224 11.23 -9.74 24.32
CA THR A 224 10.75 -8.35 24.22
C THR A 224 9.51 -8.21 23.34
N MET A 225 9.18 -9.19 22.50
CA MET A 225 8.04 -9.10 21.59
C MET A 225 6.70 -9.03 22.34
N THR A 226 5.89 -8.05 21.97
CA THR A 226 4.55 -7.89 22.53
C THR A 226 3.61 -7.16 21.58
N TYR A 227 2.32 -7.55 21.58
CA TYR A 227 1.26 -6.85 20.84
C TYR A 227 0.79 -5.57 21.53
N ARG A 228 1.17 -5.35 22.79
CA ARG A 228 0.60 -4.30 23.64
C ARG A 228 1.64 -3.27 24.06
N LEU A 229 1.18 -2.07 24.36
CA LEU A 229 1.97 -1.05 25.03
C LEU A 229 2.20 -1.44 26.50
N SER A 230 3.19 -2.32 26.73
CA SER A 230 3.62 -2.74 28.07
C SER A 230 4.52 -1.71 28.75
N ASP A 231 4.84 -1.93 30.02
CA ASP A 231 5.81 -1.08 30.73
C ASP A 231 7.20 -1.18 30.11
N ASP A 232 7.60 -2.35 29.59
CA ASP A 232 8.84 -2.52 28.85
C ASP A 232 8.86 -1.69 27.57
N VAL A 233 7.75 -1.66 26.79
CA VAL A 233 7.64 -0.80 25.61
C VAL A 233 7.71 0.68 25.97
N ARG A 234 7.13 1.09 27.10
CA ARG A 234 7.23 2.48 27.60
C ARG A 234 8.65 2.88 27.97
N GLN A 235 9.45 1.93 28.46
CA GLN A 235 10.82 2.17 28.92
C GLN A 235 11.85 2.02 27.80
N LYS A 236 11.69 1.06 26.89
CA LYS A 236 12.66 0.68 25.86
C LYS A 236 12.20 0.99 24.43
N GLY A 237 10.95 1.44 24.25
CA GLY A 237 10.38 1.73 22.94
C GLY A 237 11.02 2.97 22.33
N ALA A 238 11.33 2.89 21.04
CA ALA A 238 11.74 4.04 20.26
C ALA A 238 10.56 5.01 20.10
N THR A 239 10.79 6.30 20.30
CA THR A 239 9.86 7.36 19.92
C THR A 239 9.70 7.33 18.40
N LEU A 240 8.47 7.41 17.91
CA LEU A 240 8.15 7.42 16.49
C LEU A 240 8.16 8.85 15.96
N TYR A 241 8.67 9.06 14.75
CA TYR A 241 8.81 10.38 14.16
C TYR A 241 8.21 10.46 12.76
N ALA A 242 7.34 11.44 12.53
CA ALA A 242 6.91 11.82 11.18
C ALA A 242 7.95 12.76 10.52
N ASN A 243 7.68 13.12 9.27
CA ASN A 243 8.52 14.01 8.47
C ASN A 243 9.05 15.23 9.25
N GLY A 244 10.36 15.50 9.15
CA GLY A 244 11.04 16.58 9.87
C GLY A 244 11.20 16.30 11.37
N ASN A 245 11.26 15.02 11.74
CA ASN A 245 11.48 14.55 13.11
C ASN A 245 10.45 15.08 14.13
N GLN A 246 9.19 15.14 13.71
CA GLN A 246 8.08 15.47 14.60
C GLN A 246 7.68 14.21 15.39
N PRO A 247 7.78 14.21 16.74
CA PRO A 247 7.40 13.05 17.54
C PRO A 247 5.90 12.78 17.38
N GLN A 248 5.57 11.48 17.28
CA GLN A 248 4.21 10.99 17.11
C GLN A 248 3.71 10.33 18.39
N GLU A 249 2.42 10.51 18.68
CA GLU A 249 1.76 9.77 19.74
C GLU A 249 1.71 8.27 19.42
N TYR A 250 1.69 7.44 20.46
CA TYR A 250 1.51 6.00 20.30
C TYR A 250 0.03 5.70 20.05
N TRP A 251 -0.35 5.51 18.78
CA TRP A 251 -1.69 5.11 18.39
C TRP A 251 -1.90 3.60 18.61
N HIS A 252 -2.98 3.24 19.32
CA HIS A 252 -3.36 1.87 19.58
C HIS A 252 -4.08 1.28 18.37
N ILE A 253 -3.66 0.10 17.93
CA ILE A 253 -4.31 -0.66 16.84
C ILE A 253 -5.34 -1.57 17.48
N SER A 254 -6.64 -1.35 17.21
CA SER A 254 -7.74 -2.16 17.77
C SER A 254 -7.64 -3.61 17.31
N MET A 255 -7.43 -3.79 16.01
CA MET A 255 -7.24 -5.09 15.36
C MET A 255 -5.76 -5.48 15.38
N ARG A 256 -5.21 -5.73 16.57
CA ARG A 256 -3.78 -5.94 16.86
C ARG A 256 -3.06 -6.97 15.98
N PRO A 257 -3.67 -8.11 15.57
CA PRO A 257 -3.01 -9.07 14.67
C PRO A 257 -2.54 -8.46 13.35
N SER A 258 -3.10 -7.31 12.94
CA SER A 258 -2.73 -6.62 11.70
C SER A 258 -1.41 -5.87 11.77
N GLY A 259 -0.90 -5.50 12.98
CA GLY A 259 0.28 -4.65 12.95
C GLY A 259 0.73 -4.05 14.29
N SER A 260 0.38 -4.59 15.45
CA SER A 260 0.68 -3.90 16.71
C SER A 260 1.94 -4.36 17.44
N ILE A 261 2.67 -5.37 16.95
CA ILE A 261 3.85 -5.89 17.63
C ILE A 261 4.94 -4.83 17.75
N ASN A 262 5.52 -4.78 18.96
CA ASN A 262 6.77 -4.09 19.27
C ASN A 262 7.86 -5.16 19.44
N ALA A 263 9.05 -4.96 18.86
CA ALA A 263 10.14 -5.94 18.87
C ALA A 263 11.50 -5.26 18.85
N SER A 264 12.49 -5.90 19.48
CA SER A 264 13.90 -5.47 19.43
C SER A 264 14.67 -6.12 18.27
N PRO A 265 15.82 -5.56 17.86
CA PRO A 265 16.74 -6.22 16.93
C PRO A 265 17.13 -7.64 17.37
N VAL A 266 17.32 -7.88 18.67
CA VAL A 266 17.64 -9.21 19.20
C VAL A 266 16.55 -10.22 18.90
N ASP A 267 15.29 -9.87 19.13
CA ASP A 267 14.17 -10.78 18.87
C ASP A 267 13.91 -10.93 17.37
N MET A 268 14.08 -9.86 16.59
CA MET A 268 13.95 -9.94 15.13
C MET A 268 15.04 -10.84 14.50
N ALA A 269 16.24 -10.88 15.08
CA ALA A 269 17.29 -11.82 14.64
C ALA A 269 16.86 -13.28 14.83
N LYS A 270 16.25 -13.61 15.98
CA LYS A 270 15.69 -14.95 16.23
C LYS A 270 14.55 -15.29 15.25
N PHE A 271 13.72 -14.30 14.93
CA PHE A 271 12.63 -14.50 13.97
C PHE A 271 13.15 -14.71 12.54
N VAL A 272 14.17 -13.97 12.09
CA VAL A 272 14.86 -14.23 10.82
C VAL A 272 15.49 -15.63 10.84
N GLN A 273 16.21 -15.98 11.91
CA GLN A 273 16.84 -17.30 12.04
C GLN A 273 15.83 -18.45 11.96
N PHE A 274 14.63 -18.29 12.54
CA PHE A 274 13.54 -19.26 12.43
C PHE A 274 13.16 -19.54 10.97
N TYR A 275 13.06 -18.52 10.11
CA TYR A 275 12.77 -18.71 8.70
C TYR A 275 13.94 -19.36 7.96
N LEU A 276 15.18 -18.99 8.27
CA LEU A 276 16.38 -19.61 7.68
C LEU A 276 16.51 -21.09 8.08
N ASN A 277 16.17 -21.42 9.31
CA ASN A 277 16.11 -22.81 9.83
C ASN A 277 14.83 -23.56 9.39
N ARG A 278 14.04 -22.97 8.50
CA ARG A 278 12.82 -23.58 7.94
C ARG A 278 11.86 -24.07 9.02
N GLY A 279 11.61 -23.22 10.02
CA GLY A 279 10.60 -23.45 11.06
C GLY A 279 11.11 -24.18 12.32
N ALA A 280 12.41 -24.45 12.43
CA ALA A 280 13.01 -25.08 13.58
C ALA A 280 13.70 -24.08 14.51
N VAL A 281 13.63 -24.33 15.82
CA VAL A 281 14.32 -23.60 16.88
C VAL A 281 15.00 -24.61 17.79
N GLU A 282 16.32 -24.50 17.99
CA GLU A 282 17.12 -25.39 18.83
C GLU A 282 16.87 -26.90 18.59
N GLY A 283 16.60 -27.25 17.31
CA GLY A 283 16.30 -28.63 16.90
C GLY A 283 14.84 -29.06 17.07
N GLN A 284 13.97 -28.24 17.63
CA GLN A 284 12.54 -28.47 17.68
C GLN A 284 11.83 -27.81 16.51
N GLN A 285 11.04 -28.58 15.76
CA GLN A 285 10.21 -28.05 14.67
C GLN A 285 8.95 -27.41 15.25
N LEU A 286 8.80 -26.09 15.15
CA LEU A 286 7.58 -25.37 15.60
C LEU A 286 6.51 -25.37 14.51
N VAL A 287 6.89 -25.21 13.27
CA VAL A 287 6.06 -25.27 12.06
C VAL A 287 6.86 -26.01 10.98
N SER A 288 6.25 -26.94 10.25
CA SER A 288 6.94 -27.77 9.28
C SER A 288 7.52 -26.95 8.12
N ARG A 289 8.56 -27.52 7.46
CA ARG A 289 9.13 -26.94 6.24
C ARG A 289 8.05 -26.77 5.15
N SER A 290 7.18 -27.75 4.97
CA SER A 290 6.10 -27.70 3.98
C SER A 290 5.10 -26.57 4.25
N SER A 291 4.82 -26.28 5.51
CA SER A 291 3.96 -25.15 5.89
C SER A 291 4.61 -23.81 5.56
N LEU A 292 5.93 -23.65 5.79
CA LEU A 292 6.65 -22.44 5.37
C LEU A 292 6.71 -22.30 3.84
N GLU A 293 6.93 -23.40 3.10
CA GLU A 293 6.85 -23.40 1.63
C GLU A 293 5.45 -23.01 1.14
N ARG A 294 4.38 -23.50 1.83
CA ARG A 294 3.01 -23.06 1.56
C ARG A 294 2.80 -21.57 1.89
N MET A 295 3.39 -21.08 2.97
CA MET A 295 3.32 -19.66 3.34
C MET A 295 3.93 -18.76 2.26
N GLU A 296 5.00 -19.19 1.62
CA GLU A 296 5.74 -18.49 0.56
C GLU A 296 5.07 -18.56 -0.82
N THR A 297 4.02 -19.38 -0.97
CA THR A 297 3.40 -19.70 -2.26
C THR A 297 2.01 -19.08 -2.38
N VAL A 298 1.78 -18.29 -3.43
CA VAL A 298 0.44 -17.81 -3.78
C VAL A 298 -0.36 -18.91 -4.49
N THR A 299 -1.63 -19.08 -4.14
CA THR A 299 -2.48 -20.14 -4.74
C THR A 299 -3.85 -19.67 -5.17
N SER A 300 -4.43 -18.68 -4.48
CA SER A 300 -5.86 -18.39 -4.62
C SER A 300 -6.20 -17.46 -5.79
N THR A 301 -5.29 -16.61 -6.26
CA THR A 301 -5.57 -15.68 -7.37
C THR A 301 -5.79 -16.41 -8.70
N SER A 302 -6.52 -15.80 -9.64
CA SER A 302 -6.66 -16.32 -11.01
C SER A 302 -5.30 -16.45 -11.71
N GLY A 303 -4.37 -15.53 -11.45
CA GLY A 303 -3.01 -15.59 -11.97
C GLY A 303 -2.22 -16.80 -11.43
N ALA A 304 -2.30 -17.08 -10.12
CA ALA A 304 -1.65 -18.24 -9.53
C ALA A 304 -2.23 -19.56 -10.07
N LYS A 305 -3.56 -19.65 -10.18
CA LYS A 305 -4.26 -20.81 -10.80
C LYS A 305 -3.86 -21.03 -12.25
N ALA A 306 -3.45 -19.97 -12.97
CA ALA A 306 -2.94 -20.06 -14.34
C ALA A 306 -1.45 -20.42 -14.42
N GLY A 307 -0.71 -20.46 -13.30
CA GLY A 307 0.71 -20.83 -13.26
C GLY A 307 1.66 -19.69 -12.89
N GLN A 308 1.16 -18.53 -12.49
CA GLN A 308 2.03 -17.48 -11.93
C GLN A 308 2.59 -17.93 -10.59
N SER A 309 3.90 -17.82 -10.40
CA SER A 309 4.61 -18.28 -9.20
C SER A 309 5.02 -17.15 -8.25
N THR A 310 4.87 -15.89 -8.67
CA THR A 310 5.12 -14.72 -7.82
C THR A 310 3.82 -14.07 -7.38
N GLY A 311 3.81 -13.51 -6.17
CA GLY A 311 2.64 -12.86 -5.61
C GLY A 311 2.68 -12.82 -4.09
N TYR A 312 1.52 -12.68 -3.49
CA TYR A 312 1.35 -12.63 -2.05
C TYR A 312 0.78 -13.96 -1.55
N GLY A 313 1.60 -14.70 -0.79
CA GLY A 313 1.22 -15.96 -0.15
C GLY A 313 0.51 -15.74 1.18
N LEU A 314 0.70 -16.63 2.15
CA LEU A 314 0.04 -16.50 3.47
C LEU A 314 0.83 -15.49 4.34
N HIS A 315 0.49 -14.21 4.25
CA HIS A 315 1.20 -13.11 4.89
C HIS A 315 2.72 -13.17 4.68
N ASN A 316 3.13 -13.58 3.51
CA ASN A 316 4.51 -13.62 3.04
C ASN A 316 4.50 -13.40 1.53
N TYR A 317 5.35 -12.53 1.04
CA TYR A 317 5.42 -12.27 -0.39
C TYR A 317 6.86 -12.28 -0.89
N SER A 318 7.03 -12.34 -2.21
CA SER A 318 8.34 -12.30 -2.83
C SER A 318 8.72 -10.88 -3.24
N SER A 319 9.97 -10.51 -3.04
CA SER A 319 10.58 -9.33 -3.65
C SER A 319 11.84 -9.70 -4.42
N THR A 320 12.36 -8.76 -5.18
CA THR A 320 13.51 -9.02 -6.05
C THR A 320 14.61 -8.02 -5.78
N TYR A 321 15.83 -8.53 -5.54
CA TYR A 321 17.04 -7.75 -5.61
C TYR A 321 17.97 -8.37 -6.66
N GLU A 322 18.28 -7.62 -7.73
CA GLU A 322 18.96 -8.12 -8.93
C GLU A 322 18.29 -9.40 -9.48
N SER A 323 18.96 -10.55 -9.47
CA SER A 323 18.40 -11.84 -9.88
C SER A 323 17.90 -12.72 -8.72
N TRP A 324 17.96 -12.23 -7.50
CA TRP A 324 17.65 -12.96 -6.29
C TRP A 324 16.21 -12.69 -5.83
N VAL A 325 15.54 -13.73 -5.36
CA VAL A 325 14.14 -13.67 -4.90
C VAL A 325 14.11 -13.84 -3.39
N TYR A 326 13.89 -12.75 -2.71
CA TYR A 326 13.65 -12.72 -1.27
C TYR A 326 12.21 -13.08 -0.93
N ARG A 327 12.00 -13.62 0.25
CA ARG A 327 10.70 -13.77 0.90
C ARG A 327 10.61 -12.75 2.02
N GLU A 328 9.49 -12.07 2.14
CA GLU A 328 9.43 -10.91 3.04
C GLU A 328 8.04 -10.55 3.50
N HIS A 329 8.00 -9.72 4.52
CA HIS A 329 6.87 -8.87 4.84
C HIS A 329 7.35 -7.54 5.42
N ASN A 330 6.86 -6.45 4.84
CA ASN A 330 7.14 -5.11 5.30
C ASN A 330 6.09 -4.65 6.31
N GLY A 331 6.46 -3.74 7.18
CA GLY A 331 5.58 -3.14 8.17
C GLY A 331 5.64 -1.62 8.15
N GLY A 332 4.52 -1.00 8.44
CA GLY A 332 4.46 0.44 8.63
C GLY A 332 3.40 0.82 9.65
N VAL A 333 3.76 1.75 10.50
CA VAL A 333 2.87 2.49 11.40
C VAL A 333 3.19 3.97 11.27
N ASN A 334 2.35 4.84 11.82
CA ASN A 334 2.66 6.26 11.81
C ASN A 334 3.98 6.54 12.54
N GLY A 335 4.98 7.05 11.81
CA GLY A 335 6.32 7.33 12.33
C GLY A 335 7.26 6.13 12.49
N GLY A 336 6.97 4.96 11.89
CA GLY A 336 7.86 3.80 11.94
C GLY A 336 7.68 2.85 10.77
N LEU A 337 8.79 2.38 10.20
CA LEU A 337 8.81 1.42 9.09
C LEU A 337 9.69 0.22 9.44
N THR A 338 9.30 -0.95 8.93
CA THR A 338 10.04 -2.21 9.11
C THR A 338 10.06 -3.01 7.82
N GLU A 339 11.15 -3.71 7.58
CA GLU A 339 11.30 -4.75 6.58
C GLU A 339 11.85 -6.00 7.27
N LEU A 340 11.19 -7.15 7.10
CA LEU A 340 11.75 -8.46 7.38
C LEU A 340 11.87 -9.21 6.07
N SER A 341 13.07 -9.63 5.72
CA SER A 341 13.36 -10.25 4.43
C SER A 341 14.38 -11.36 4.58
N TYR A 342 14.21 -12.46 3.84
CA TYR A 342 15.15 -13.56 3.85
C TYR A 342 15.28 -14.20 2.46
N LEU A 343 16.47 -14.70 2.17
CA LEU A 343 16.85 -15.36 0.93
C LEU A 343 17.14 -16.84 1.22
N PRO A 344 16.17 -17.75 1.03
CA PRO A 344 16.35 -19.17 1.36
C PRO A 344 17.52 -19.83 0.62
N GLU A 345 17.78 -19.41 -0.62
CA GLU A 345 18.83 -19.97 -1.46
C GLU A 345 20.26 -19.69 -0.93
N ALA A 346 20.46 -18.56 -0.25
CA ALA A 346 21.74 -18.15 0.30
C ALA A 346 21.80 -18.34 1.83
N VAL A 347 20.73 -18.82 2.46
CA VAL A 347 20.59 -18.91 3.92
C VAL A 347 20.99 -17.60 4.60
N ALA A 348 20.52 -16.48 4.07
CA ALA A 348 20.76 -15.13 4.58
C ALA A 348 19.44 -14.37 4.74
N GLY A 349 19.38 -13.48 5.70
CA GLY A 349 18.19 -12.66 5.90
C GLY A 349 18.40 -11.54 6.90
N HIS A 350 17.47 -10.61 6.91
CA HIS A 350 17.56 -9.44 7.75
C HIS A 350 16.20 -8.93 8.21
N ALA A 351 16.21 -8.17 9.29
CA ALA A 351 15.15 -7.24 9.65
C ALA A 351 15.75 -5.84 9.80
N ILE A 352 15.09 -4.85 9.23
CA ILE A 352 15.44 -3.43 9.30
C ILE A 352 14.25 -2.70 9.88
N MET A 353 14.46 -1.92 10.92
CA MET A 353 13.43 -1.15 11.62
C MET A 353 13.89 0.28 11.77
N ILE A 354 13.08 1.26 11.36
CA ILE A 354 13.37 2.67 11.59
C ILE A 354 12.24 3.32 12.38
N ASN A 355 12.58 4.24 13.27
CA ASN A 355 11.61 5.05 14.01
C ASN A 355 11.23 6.33 13.25
N SER A 356 11.03 6.21 11.95
CA SER A 356 10.65 7.27 11.03
C SER A 356 9.75 6.72 9.92
N ASP A 357 8.91 7.56 9.33
CA ASP A 357 8.11 7.25 8.14
C ASP A 357 8.87 7.49 6.81
N ASN A 358 10.20 7.63 6.87
CA ASN A 358 11.05 7.87 5.71
C ASN A 358 11.23 6.62 4.84
N GLY A 359 10.30 6.40 3.91
CA GLY A 359 10.31 5.26 2.99
C GLY A 359 11.50 5.25 2.02
N GLU A 360 12.16 6.39 1.76
CA GLU A 360 13.36 6.45 0.93
C GLU A 360 14.58 5.87 1.70
N ALA A 361 14.71 6.25 2.97
CA ALA A 361 15.80 5.76 3.81
C ALA A 361 15.75 4.24 4.00
N ILE A 362 14.60 3.67 4.36
CA ILE A 362 14.51 2.21 4.55
C ILE A 362 14.80 1.45 3.26
N ARG A 363 14.35 1.94 2.09
CA ARG A 363 14.68 1.31 0.80
C ARG A 363 16.18 1.36 0.49
N GLU A 364 16.85 2.47 0.80
CA GLU A 364 18.29 2.62 0.58
C GLU A 364 19.09 1.71 1.51
N ILE A 365 18.72 1.62 2.80
CA ILE A 365 19.32 0.71 3.77
C ILE A 365 19.09 -0.76 3.32
N SER A 366 17.87 -1.13 2.93
CA SER A 366 17.55 -2.46 2.40
C SER A 366 18.42 -2.80 1.19
N ARG A 367 18.61 -1.87 0.27
CA ARG A 367 19.47 -2.07 -0.90
C ARG A 367 20.93 -2.35 -0.50
N LEU A 368 21.47 -1.61 0.47
CA LEU A 368 22.84 -1.82 0.97
C LEU A 368 22.99 -3.18 1.66
N VAL A 369 22.01 -3.56 2.49
CA VAL A 369 22.00 -4.86 3.19
C VAL A 369 21.92 -6.01 2.19
N ARG A 370 21.01 -5.96 1.23
CA ARG A 370 20.86 -6.98 0.18
C ARG A 370 22.10 -7.05 -0.74
N ALA A 371 22.71 -5.90 -1.04
CA ALA A 371 23.97 -5.86 -1.79
C ALA A 371 25.09 -6.59 -1.04
N TYR A 372 25.20 -6.39 0.27
CA TYR A 372 26.16 -7.08 1.12
C TYR A 372 25.87 -8.59 1.21
N GLU A 373 24.61 -8.99 1.44
CA GLU A 373 24.21 -10.40 1.52
C GLU A 373 24.53 -11.17 0.22
N THR A 374 24.34 -10.52 -0.92
CA THR A 374 24.50 -11.17 -2.24
C THR A 374 25.87 -10.93 -2.90
N ARG A 375 26.78 -10.16 -2.26
CA ARG A 375 28.07 -9.71 -2.86
C ARG A 375 28.95 -10.82 -3.42
N ASN A 376 28.88 -12.00 -2.85
CA ASN A 376 29.66 -13.17 -3.24
C ASN A 376 28.87 -14.19 -4.07
N LEU A 377 27.59 -13.92 -4.36
CA LEU A 377 26.74 -14.83 -5.10
C LEU A 377 26.86 -14.57 -6.60
N PRO A 378 26.90 -15.61 -7.44
CA PRO A 378 26.96 -15.43 -8.88
C PRO A 378 25.65 -14.89 -9.42
N ALA A 379 25.72 -13.88 -10.29
CA ALA A 379 24.53 -13.36 -10.97
C ALA A 379 23.85 -14.47 -11.79
N LYS A 380 22.53 -14.59 -11.68
CA LYS A 380 21.75 -15.52 -12.50
C LYS A 380 21.50 -14.89 -13.88
N ILE A 381 21.75 -15.63 -14.94
CA ILE A 381 21.43 -15.24 -16.31
C ILE A 381 20.13 -15.93 -16.69
N VAL A 382 19.12 -15.12 -17.05
CA VAL A 382 17.82 -15.63 -17.51
C VAL A 382 17.72 -15.42 -19.02
N GLU A 383 17.60 -16.52 -19.75
CA GLU A 383 17.46 -16.51 -21.21
C GLU A 383 16.02 -16.79 -21.62
N SER A 384 15.68 -16.34 -22.84
CA SER A 384 14.41 -16.71 -23.48
C SER A 384 14.53 -18.13 -24.04
N GLU A 385 13.59 -18.98 -23.71
CA GLU A 385 13.50 -20.36 -24.19
C GLU A 385 12.51 -20.52 -25.35
N MET A 386 11.76 -19.46 -25.65
CA MET A 386 10.68 -19.47 -26.64
C MET A 386 10.72 -18.19 -27.47
N GLU A 387 10.42 -18.31 -28.75
CA GLU A 387 10.18 -17.15 -29.63
C GLU A 387 8.77 -16.60 -29.43
N VAL A 388 8.63 -15.31 -29.65
CA VAL A 388 7.33 -14.61 -29.55
C VAL A 388 6.39 -15.08 -30.67
N THR A 389 5.24 -15.64 -30.29
CA THR A 389 4.19 -16.06 -31.21
C THR A 389 3.23 -14.90 -31.54
N PRO A 390 2.39 -15.01 -32.57
CA PRO A 390 1.30 -14.07 -32.79
C PRO A 390 0.32 -13.98 -31.61
N ALA A 391 0.05 -15.09 -30.91
CA ALA A 391 -0.81 -15.12 -29.73
C ALA A 391 -0.20 -14.31 -28.56
N ASN A 392 1.11 -14.40 -28.34
CA ASN A 392 1.77 -13.55 -27.34
C ASN A 392 1.54 -12.05 -27.59
N ARG A 393 1.45 -11.61 -28.87
CA ARG A 393 1.28 -10.18 -29.18
C ARG A 393 -0.12 -9.64 -28.89
N GLU A 394 -1.12 -10.49 -28.64
CA GLU A 394 -2.46 -10.06 -28.24
C GLU A 394 -2.49 -9.30 -26.91
N ILE A 395 -1.45 -9.48 -26.06
CA ILE A 395 -1.28 -8.76 -24.81
C ILE A 395 -0.80 -7.31 -25.00
N GLU A 396 -0.39 -6.90 -26.22
CA GLU A 396 0.13 -5.54 -26.44
C GLU A 396 -0.98 -4.50 -26.27
N GLY A 397 -0.73 -3.45 -25.48
CA GLY A 397 -1.72 -2.38 -25.28
C GLY A 397 -1.53 -1.60 -23.99
N PHE A 398 -2.55 -0.81 -23.67
CA PHE A 398 -2.62 -0.07 -22.40
C PHE A 398 -3.52 -0.80 -21.42
N TYR A 399 -3.17 -0.70 -20.14
CA TYR A 399 -3.83 -1.38 -19.04
C TYR A 399 -3.91 -0.49 -17.81
N TYR A 400 -4.92 -0.69 -16.97
CA TYR A 400 -4.98 -0.13 -15.62
C TYR A 400 -5.35 -1.22 -14.61
N ALA A 401 -4.86 -1.10 -13.37
CA ALA A 401 -5.19 -2.04 -12.30
C ALA A 401 -6.67 -1.90 -11.90
N ILE A 402 -7.34 -3.05 -11.67
CA ILE A 402 -8.76 -3.13 -11.30
C ILE A 402 -8.97 -3.75 -9.91
N ASN A 403 -7.93 -3.84 -9.14
CA ASN A 403 -7.93 -4.34 -7.77
C ASN A 403 -7.32 -3.29 -6.81
N PRO A 404 -7.95 -2.10 -6.69
CA PRO A 404 -7.45 -1.05 -5.81
C PRO A 404 -7.45 -1.55 -4.36
N ARG A 405 -6.45 -1.15 -3.59
CA ARG A 405 -6.40 -1.42 -2.17
C ARG A 405 -7.53 -0.70 -1.45
N GLN A 406 -7.74 0.58 -1.77
CA GLN A 406 -8.82 1.40 -1.26
C GLN A 406 -9.72 1.88 -2.40
N GLN A 407 -10.99 1.56 -2.33
CA GLN A 407 -11.96 1.90 -3.36
C GLN A 407 -12.07 3.42 -3.57
N VAL A 408 -11.94 4.20 -2.51
CA VAL A 408 -12.00 5.68 -2.57
C VAL A 408 -10.86 6.28 -3.40
N ALA A 409 -9.69 5.64 -3.47
CA ALA A 409 -8.53 6.10 -4.26
C ALA A 409 -8.60 5.70 -5.74
N PHE A 410 -9.49 4.77 -6.09
CA PHE A 410 -9.51 4.17 -7.43
C PHE A 410 -9.78 5.18 -8.56
N PHE A 411 -10.56 6.24 -8.31
CA PHE A 411 -10.79 7.30 -9.30
C PHE A 411 -9.50 7.93 -9.82
N MET A 412 -8.48 8.01 -8.98
CA MET A 412 -7.17 8.57 -9.31
C MET A 412 -6.23 7.49 -9.86
N GLU A 413 -6.17 6.32 -9.22
CA GLU A 413 -5.28 5.22 -9.59
C GLU A 413 -5.51 4.76 -11.04
N ARG A 414 -6.75 4.64 -11.48
CA ARG A 414 -7.07 4.23 -12.85
C ARG A 414 -6.60 5.21 -13.95
N VAL A 415 -6.29 6.45 -13.57
CA VAL A 415 -5.78 7.48 -14.52
C VAL A 415 -4.27 7.58 -14.43
N MET A 416 -3.71 7.50 -13.20
CA MET A 416 -2.28 7.72 -12.95
C MET A 416 -1.45 6.46 -13.14
N ASN A 417 -2.00 5.28 -12.80
CA ASN A 417 -1.27 4.01 -12.79
C ASN A 417 -1.50 3.19 -14.08
N VAL A 418 -1.67 3.88 -15.21
CA VAL A 418 -1.78 3.21 -16.51
C VAL A 418 -0.43 2.66 -16.94
N GLN A 419 -0.43 1.41 -17.39
CA GLN A 419 0.75 0.70 -17.87
C GLN A 419 0.60 0.34 -19.34
N LYS A 420 1.71 0.31 -20.06
CA LYS A 420 1.80 -0.15 -21.44
C LYS A 420 2.58 -1.47 -21.48
N LEU A 421 1.99 -2.45 -22.15
CA LEU A 421 2.65 -3.70 -22.55
C LEU A 421 2.99 -3.63 -24.03
N SER A 422 4.22 -3.95 -24.40
CA SER A 422 4.67 -4.00 -25.78
C SER A 422 5.88 -4.91 -25.92
N PHE A 423 6.02 -5.58 -27.07
CA PHE A 423 7.20 -6.38 -27.34
C PHE A 423 8.34 -5.55 -27.92
N GLU A 424 9.55 -5.79 -27.41
CA GLU A 424 10.82 -5.32 -27.94
C GLU A 424 11.70 -6.53 -28.25
N GLY A 425 11.76 -6.91 -29.53
CA GLY A 425 12.35 -8.18 -29.94
C GLY A 425 11.60 -9.36 -29.34
N ASN A 426 12.30 -10.20 -28.57
CA ASN A 426 11.74 -11.37 -27.89
C ASN A 426 11.38 -11.12 -26.40
N ARG A 427 11.35 -9.86 -25.99
CA ARG A 427 11.04 -9.46 -24.61
C ARG A 427 9.73 -8.67 -24.56
N LEU A 428 8.83 -9.05 -23.68
CA LEU A 428 7.68 -8.24 -23.29
C LEU A 428 8.15 -7.16 -22.33
N GLN A 429 7.96 -5.91 -22.69
CA GLN A 429 8.19 -4.74 -21.86
C GLN A 429 6.89 -4.32 -21.18
N ARG A 430 6.92 -4.11 -19.86
CA ARG A 430 5.87 -3.46 -19.08
C ARG A 430 6.41 -2.14 -18.54
N LYS A 431 5.74 -1.04 -18.86
CA LYS A 431 6.15 0.30 -18.44
C LYS A 431 4.94 1.15 -18.05
N GLY A 432 4.97 1.79 -16.89
CA GLY A 432 4.00 2.82 -16.52
C GLY A 432 4.17 4.08 -17.38
N LEU A 433 3.11 4.84 -17.56
CA LEU A 433 3.18 6.09 -18.35
C LEU A 433 4.12 7.13 -17.76
N PHE A 434 4.35 7.08 -16.46
CA PHE A 434 5.17 8.03 -15.71
C PHE A 434 6.43 7.38 -15.10
N ASP A 435 6.67 6.09 -15.39
CA ASP A 435 7.84 5.38 -14.92
C ASP A 435 9.03 5.65 -15.85
N ASP A 436 10.21 5.75 -15.28
CA ASP A 436 11.43 5.99 -16.04
C ASP A 436 11.94 4.71 -16.69
N GLU A 437 11.83 3.55 -16.01
CA GLU A 437 12.35 2.27 -16.50
C GLU A 437 11.29 1.19 -16.69
N PRO A 438 11.45 0.35 -17.71
CA PRO A 438 10.59 -0.79 -17.97
C PRO A 438 11.00 -2.02 -17.17
N VAL A 439 10.03 -2.91 -16.94
CA VAL A 439 10.25 -4.28 -16.47
C VAL A 439 10.11 -5.22 -17.68
N TYR A 440 11.04 -6.18 -17.79
CA TYR A 440 11.09 -7.10 -18.94
C TYR A 440 10.71 -8.53 -18.52
N TYR A 441 10.06 -9.21 -19.46
CA TYR A 441 9.63 -10.60 -19.31
C TYR A 441 9.94 -11.38 -20.59
N PHE A 442 10.15 -12.69 -20.45
CA PHE A 442 10.24 -13.62 -21.56
C PHE A 442 8.99 -14.51 -21.61
N PRO A 443 8.45 -14.84 -22.79
CA PRO A 443 7.35 -15.78 -22.91
C PRO A 443 7.81 -17.19 -22.46
N VAL A 444 6.92 -17.90 -21.79
CA VAL A 444 7.04 -19.31 -21.38
C VAL A 444 5.99 -20.15 -22.10
N SER A 445 4.85 -19.53 -22.40
CA SER A 445 3.75 -20.03 -23.23
C SER A 445 3.03 -18.87 -23.89
N ASP A 446 1.93 -19.12 -24.58
CA ASP A 446 1.11 -18.05 -25.15
C ASP A 446 0.59 -17.07 -24.09
N ASP A 447 0.32 -17.56 -22.85
CA ASP A 447 -0.32 -16.81 -21.79
C ASP A 447 0.57 -16.56 -20.55
N LEU A 448 1.78 -17.15 -20.48
CA LEU A 448 2.66 -17.06 -19.31
C LEU A 448 3.99 -16.41 -19.66
N TYR A 449 4.48 -15.54 -18.76
CA TYR A 449 5.71 -14.80 -18.96
C TYR A 449 6.55 -14.81 -17.67
N LYS A 450 7.83 -15.20 -17.81
CA LYS A 450 8.81 -15.19 -16.71
C LYS A 450 9.57 -13.86 -16.67
N SER A 451 9.88 -13.40 -15.46
CA SER A 451 10.73 -12.22 -15.24
C SER A 451 12.09 -12.40 -15.90
N ALA A 452 12.55 -11.42 -16.68
CA ALA A 452 13.88 -11.42 -17.27
C ALA A 452 15.01 -11.29 -16.23
N LYS A 453 14.69 -10.89 -14.98
CA LYS A 453 15.66 -10.83 -13.88
C LYS A 453 15.75 -12.14 -13.10
N THR A 454 14.64 -12.75 -12.75
CA THR A 454 14.60 -13.87 -11.79
C THR A 454 14.28 -15.22 -12.43
N GLY A 455 13.72 -15.25 -13.64
CA GLY A 455 13.25 -16.47 -14.29
C GLY A 455 11.92 -17.01 -13.74
N LEU A 456 11.33 -16.38 -12.70
CA LEU A 456 10.04 -16.80 -12.16
C LEU A 456 8.88 -16.31 -13.04
N VAL A 457 7.85 -17.15 -13.22
CA VAL A 457 6.62 -16.75 -13.91
C VAL A 457 5.92 -15.68 -13.08
N SER A 458 5.94 -14.45 -13.58
CA SER A 458 5.51 -13.25 -12.85
C SER A 458 4.38 -12.50 -13.55
N LEU A 459 3.97 -12.94 -14.74
CA LEU A 459 2.88 -12.36 -15.49
C LEU A 459 2.10 -13.46 -16.19
N SER A 460 0.76 -13.36 -16.13
CA SER A 460 -0.15 -14.30 -16.80
C SER A 460 -1.32 -13.56 -17.45
N HIS A 461 -1.68 -13.97 -18.65
CA HIS A 461 -2.88 -13.53 -19.37
C HIS A 461 -4.01 -14.53 -19.10
N THR A 462 -5.14 -14.07 -18.56
CA THR A 462 -6.24 -14.93 -18.13
C THR A 462 -7.61 -14.27 -18.35
N THR A 463 -8.66 -14.99 -17.99
CA THR A 463 -10.03 -14.44 -17.98
C THR A 463 -10.51 -14.29 -16.53
N ASP A 464 -10.82 -13.04 -16.16
CA ASP A 464 -11.47 -12.73 -14.89
C ASP A 464 -12.98 -12.88 -15.02
N PRO A 465 -13.69 -13.48 -14.01
CA PRO A 465 -15.12 -13.73 -14.09
C PRO A 465 -16.01 -12.49 -14.30
N LEU A 466 -15.56 -11.31 -13.88
CA LEU A 466 -16.32 -10.06 -13.93
C LEU A 466 -15.76 -9.06 -14.96
N ALA A 467 -14.44 -9.11 -15.20
CA ALA A 467 -13.76 -8.11 -16.03
C ALA A 467 -13.46 -8.60 -17.46
N GLY A 468 -13.58 -9.92 -17.73
CA GLY A 468 -13.18 -10.52 -19.00
C GLY A 468 -11.66 -10.73 -19.08
N ALA A 469 -11.06 -10.54 -20.25
CA ALA A 469 -9.61 -10.69 -20.43
C ALA A 469 -8.83 -9.72 -19.53
N VAL A 470 -7.85 -10.24 -18.79
CA VAL A 470 -6.99 -9.49 -17.87
C VAL A 470 -5.57 -10.03 -17.90
N VAL A 471 -4.64 -9.21 -17.44
CA VAL A 471 -3.25 -9.61 -17.19
C VAL A 471 -3.00 -9.54 -15.68
N HIS A 472 -2.60 -10.65 -15.08
CA HIS A 472 -2.07 -10.62 -13.72
C HIS A 472 -0.57 -10.38 -13.78
N SER A 473 -0.10 -9.44 -12.99
CA SER A 473 1.32 -9.13 -12.88
C SER A 473 1.67 -8.91 -11.41
N TYR A 474 2.35 -9.89 -10.83
CA TYR A 474 2.63 -9.96 -9.41
C TYR A 474 1.32 -9.94 -8.60
N VAL A 475 0.96 -8.82 -7.95
CA VAL A 475 -0.30 -8.66 -7.20
C VAL A 475 -1.35 -7.83 -7.93
N ALA A 476 -0.99 -7.21 -9.06
CA ALA A 476 -1.91 -6.38 -9.83
C ALA A 476 -2.73 -7.22 -10.82
N THR A 477 -4.02 -6.92 -10.93
CA THR A 477 -4.90 -7.41 -11.99
C THR A 477 -5.17 -6.26 -12.95
N LEU A 478 -4.65 -6.35 -14.16
CA LEU A 478 -4.61 -5.31 -15.17
C LEU A 478 -5.68 -5.56 -16.22
N LYS A 479 -6.58 -4.59 -16.45
CA LYS A 479 -7.61 -4.62 -17.47
C LYS A 479 -7.18 -3.81 -18.69
N PRO A 480 -7.35 -4.32 -19.93
CA PRO A 480 -7.03 -3.57 -21.13
C PRO A 480 -7.91 -2.33 -21.29
N VAL A 481 -7.33 -1.27 -21.82
CA VAL A 481 -7.98 0.01 -22.08
C VAL A 481 -7.49 0.60 -23.40
N SER A 482 -8.36 1.24 -24.19
CA SER A 482 -7.94 1.83 -25.45
C SER A 482 -7.05 3.08 -25.23
N ALA A 483 -6.08 3.28 -26.12
CA ALA A 483 -5.22 4.46 -26.10
C ALA A 483 -6.03 5.78 -26.12
N MET A 484 -7.17 5.78 -26.82
CA MET A 484 -8.06 6.95 -26.88
C MET A 484 -8.62 7.31 -25.49
N VAL A 485 -9.00 6.33 -24.68
CA VAL A 485 -9.47 6.56 -23.30
C VAL A 485 -8.33 7.08 -22.43
N VAL A 486 -7.14 6.48 -22.52
CA VAL A 486 -5.96 6.89 -21.74
C VAL A 486 -5.60 8.34 -22.02
N TYR A 487 -5.33 8.68 -23.28
CA TYR A 487 -4.93 10.04 -23.66
C TYR A 487 -6.10 11.03 -23.54
N GLY A 488 -7.34 10.56 -23.73
CA GLY A 488 -8.54 11.37 -23.52
C GLY A 488 -8.70 11.81 -22.06
N GLN A 489 -8.52 10.90 -21.09
CA GLN A 489 -8.56 11.22 -19.67
C GLN A 489 -7.45 12.20 -19.26
N LEU A 490 -6.22 11.98 -19.72
CA LEU A 490 -5.10 12.90 -19.47
C LEU A 490 -5.34 14.27 -20.12
N GLY A 491 -5.89 14.30 -21.34
CA GLY A 491 -6.25 15.53 -22.02
C GLY A 491 -7.34 16.31 -21.26
N ILE A 492 -8.40 15.63 -20.81
CA ILE A 492 -9.46 16.25 -19.99
C ILE A 492 -8.87 16.81 -18.69
N ALA A 493 -8.02 16.07 -17.99
CA ALA A 493 -7.38 16.54 -16.77
C ALA A 493 -6.50 17.78 -17.00
N ALA A 494 -5.70 17.78 -18.08
CA ALA A 494 -4.85 18.92 -18.44
C ALA A 494 -5.67 20.17 -18.80
N VAL A 495 -6.71 20.02 -19.64
CA VAL A 495 -7.60 21.11 -20.02
C VAL A 495 -8.38 21.65 -18.82
N TRP A 496 -8.83 20.77 -17.92
CA TRP A 496 -9.47 21.17 -16.67
C TRP A 496 -8.54 22.00 -15.78
N GLY A 497 -7.30 21.54 -15.59
CA GLY A 497 -6.27 22.29 -14.85
C GLY A 497 -6.00 23.68 -15.48
N PHE A 498 -5.95 23.75 -16.82
CA PHE A 498 -5.84 25.02 -17.52
C PHE A 498 -7.02 25.97 -17.22
N PHE A 499 -8.26 25.49 -17.19
CA PHE A 499 -9.42 26.33 -16.90
C PHE A 499 -9.47 26.78 -15.45
N ILE A 500 -9.03 25.96 -14.49
CA ILE A 500 -8.86 26.37 -13.09
C ILE A 500 -7.81 27.50 -13.02
N ALA A 501 -6.62 27.25 -13.56
CA ALA A 501 -5.51 28.23 -13.52
C ALA A 501 -5.90 29.56 -14.19
N SER A 502 -6.49 29.50 -15.38
CA SER A 502 -6.91 30.71 -16.10
C SER A 502 -8.01 31.47 -15.35
N SER A 503 -9.00 30.78 -14.74
CA SER A 503 -10.03 31.42 -13.93
C SER A 503 -9.45 32.15 -12.73
N LEU A 504 -8.47 31.59 -12.06
CA LEU A 504 -7.75 32.19 -10.94
C LEU A 504 -6.91 33.40 -11.38
N LEU A 505 -6.15 33.26 -12.46
CA LEU A 505 -5.29 34.35 -12.99
C LEU A 505 -6.11 35.57 -13.48
N PHE A 506 -7.26 35.33 -14.08
CA PHE A 506 -8.14 36.41 -14.53
C PHE A 506 -9.04 36.98 -13.43
N PHE A 507 -9.18 36.34 -12.29
CA PHE A 507 -9.99 36.82 -11.16
C PHE A 507 -9.59 38.22 -10.70
N PRO A 508 -8.33 38.55 -10.37
CA PRO A 508 -7.95 39.91 -9.96
C PRO A 508 -8.26 40.95 -11.04
N VAL A 509 -8.06 40.60 -12.32
CA VAL A 509 -8.29 41.51 -13.45
C VAL A 509 -9.77 41.90 -13.54
N TRP A 510 -10.68 40.92 -13.53
CA TRP A 510 -12.11 41.26 -13.63
C TRP A 510 -12.66 41.83 -12.32
N LEU A 511 -12.09 41.49 -11.15
CA LEU A 511 -12.44 42.09 -9.86
C LEU A 511 -12.13 43.59 -9.86
N VAL A 512 -10.91 43.99 -10.25
CA VAL A 512 -10.51 45.40 -10.37
C VAL A 512 -11.40 46.14 -11.38
N ARG A 513 -11.68 45.52 -12.54
CA ARG A 513 -12.61 46.10 -13.53
C ARG A 513 -14.01 46.27 -12.98
N ARG A 514 -14.49 45.34 -12.12
CA ARG A 514 -15.78 45.45 -11.42
C ARG A 514 -15.77 46.60 -10.43
N LEU A 515 -14.73 46.70 -9.60
CA LEU A 515 -14.60 47.81 -8.61
C LEU A 515 -14.52 49.18 -9.28
N ARG A 516 -13.95 49.24 -10.50
CA ARG A 516 -13.90 50.48 -11.31
C ARG A 516 -15.17 50.72 -12.13
N GLY A 517 -16.26 50.00 -11.90
CA GLY A 517 -17.54 50.19 -12.61
C GLY A 517 -17.54 49.74 -14.08
N LYS A 518 -16.45 49.07 -14.58
CA LYS A 518 -16.32 48.64 -15.99
C LYS A 518 -17.02 47.29 -16.27
N ILE A 519 -17.56 46.61 -15.28
CA ILE A 519 -18.36 45.40 -15.40
C ILE A 519 -19.65 45.61 -14.64
N THR A 520 -20.78 45.50 -15.34
CA THR A 520 -22.12 45.63 -14.72
C THR A 520 -22.41 44.45 -13.81
N PRO A 521 -23.11 44.66 -12.67
CA PRO A 521 -23.66 43.58 -11.86
C PRO A 521 -24.59 42.69 -12.68
N GLY A 522 -24.73 41.43 -12.28
CA GLY A 522 -25.66 40.50 -12.91
C GLY A 522 -24.98 39.37 -13.65
N ALA A 523 -25.45 39.03 -14.84
CA ALA A 523 -24.99 37.92 -15.68
C ALA A 523 -23.46 37.86 -15.86
N ALA A 524 -22.87 39.03 -16.17
CA ALA A 524 -21.44 39.15 -16.45
C ALA A 524 -20.54 38.79 -15.25
N ILE A 525 -21.03 38.87 -14.02
CA ILE A 525 -20.30 38.42 -12.81
C ILE A 525 -20.61 36.95 -12.55
N ARG A 526 -21.87 36.53 -12.56
CA ARG A 526 -22.28 35.17 -12.22
C ARG A 526 -21.61 34.12 -13.10
N ILE A 527 -21.52 34.36 -14.42
CA ILE A 527 -20.91 33.42 -15.35
C ILE A 527 -19.41 33.20 -15.11
N ARG A 528 -18.70 34.18 -14.53
CA ARG A 528 -17.28 34.06 -14.13
C ARG A 528 -17.13 33.47 -12.73
N LEU A 529 -18.08 33.77 -11.86
CA LEU A 529 -17.99 33.46 -10.43
C LEU A 529 -18.17 31.97 -10.16
N TRP A 530 -19.19 31.34 -10.76
CA TRP A 530 -19.50 29.94 -10.49
C TRP A 530 -18.38 28.97 -10.86
N PRO A 531 -17.79 29.01 -12.08
CA PRO A 531 -16.66 28.12 -12.39
C PRO A 531 -15.40 28.46 -11.58
N LEU A 532 -15.19 29.73 -11.20
CA LEU A 532 -14.12 30.10 -10.28
C LEU A 532 -14.32 29.47 -8.91
N LEU A 533 -15.53 29.57 -8.32
CA LEU A 533 -15.83 29.00 -7.01
C LEU A 533 -15.74 27.47 -7.02
N ALA A 534 -16.17 26.81 -8.10
CA ALA A 534 -15.98 25.37 -8.26
C ALA A 534 -14.48 25.00 -8.29
N GLY A 535 -13.67 25.71 -9.07
CA GLY A 535 -12.21 25.51 -9.08
C GLY A 535 -11.56 25.75 -7.71
N VAL A 536 -11.97 26.80 -7.00
CA VAL A 536 -11.50 27.07 -5.62
C VAL A 536 -11.91 25.95 -4.66
N SER A 537 -13.13 25.42 -4.77
CA SER A 537 -13.58 24.31 -3.91
C SER A 537 -12.68 23.08 -4.03
N ILE A 538 -12.25 22.70 -5.24
CA ILE A 538 -11.30 21.59 -5.45
C ILE A 538 -9.93 21.89 -4.86
N LEU A 539 -9.43 23.12 -5.00
CA LEU A 539 -8.17 23.51 -4.37
C LEU A 539 -8.24 23.48 -2.84
N VAL A 540 -9.42 23.83 -2.28
CA VAL A 540 -9.67 23.70 -0.84
C VAL A 540 -9.66 22.23 -0.42
N VAL A 541 -10.28 21.32 -1.19
CA VAL A 541 -10.20 19.88 -0.93
C VAL A 541 -8.73 19.42 -0.87
N VAL A 542 -7.94 19.75 -1.89
CA VAL A 542 -6.51 19.38 -1.92
C VAL A 542 -5.76 19.97 -0.73
N GLY A 543 -5.97 21.27 -0.43
CA GLY A 543 -5.33 21.94 0.70
C GLY A 543 -5.67 21.31 2.06
N LEU A 544 -6.94 20.94 2.27
CA LEU A 544 -7.40 20.31 3.51
C LEU A 544 -6.84 18.87 3.65
N PHE A 545 -6.77 18.10 2.56
CA PHE A 545 -6.08 16.80 2.61
C PHE A 545 -4.61 16.97 2.99
N MET A 546 -3.89 17.92 2.39
CA MET A 546 -2.50 18.20 2.72
C MET A 546 -2.30 18.59 4.19
N LEU A 547 -3.26 19.31 4.78
CA LEU A 547 -3.23 19.67 6.20
C LEU A 547 -3.59 18.49 7.12
N GLY A 548 -4.37 17.53 6.65
CA GLY A 548 -4.79 16.35 7.43
C GLY A 548 -3.76 15.20 7.42
N ILE A 549 -2.91 15.12 6.39
CA ILE A 549 -1.95 14.02 6.21
C ILE A 549 -0.95 13.87 7.38
N PRO A 550 -0.41 14.93 8.03
CA PRO A 550 0.54 14.78 9.13
C PRO A 550 -0.04 14.03 10.36
N ASP A 551 -1.35 14.07 10.56
CA ASP A 551 -2.05 13.34 11.63
C ASP A 551 -3.38 12.79 11.07
N PRO A 552 -3.33 11.75 10.23
CA PRO A 552 -4.48 11.32 9.44
C PRO A 552 -5.57 10.68 10.31
N PHE A 553 -5.21 9.96 11.36
CA PHE A 553 -6.20 9.28 12.21
C PHE A 553 -7.09 10.29 12.93
N LYS A 554 -6.52 11.38 13.45
CA LYS A 554 -7.26 12.44 14.12
C LYS A 554 -7.93 13.40 13.12
N GLN A 555 -7.16 13.88 12.13
CA GLN A 555 -7.63 14.96 11.27
C GLN A 555 -8.59 14.50 10.18
N LEU A 556 -8.42 13.28 9.68
CA LEU A 556 -9.25 12.71 8.62
C LEU A 556 -10.14 11.56 9.12
N GLY A 557 -9.71 10.80 10.12
CA GLY A 557 -10.45 9.67 10.70
C GLY A 557 -11.52 10.06 11.73
N GLU A 558 -11.58 11.33 12.14
CA GLU A 558 -12.59 11.86 13.05
C GLU A 558 -13.34 13.04 12.40
N PRO A 559 -14.56 13.40 12.89
CA PRO A 559 -15.29 14.61 12.43
C PRO A 559 -14.62 15.88 12.94
N THR A 560 -13.56 16.32 12.28
CA THR A 560 -12.81 17.54 12.55
C THR A 560 -13.18 18.68 11.60
N ALA A 561 -12.63 19.87 11.83
CA ALA A 561 -12.79 20.99 10.89
C ALA A 561 -12.19 20.66 9.50
N ILE A 562 -11.14 19.83 9.44
CA ILE A 562 -10.50 19.39 8.18
C ILE A 562 -11.39 18.40 7.45
N SER A 563 -11.79 17.31 8.08
CA SER A 563 -12.60 16.26 7.46
C SER A 563 -13.99 16.76 7.05
N VAL A 564 -14.68 17.51 7.93
CA VAL A 564 -15.96 18.16 7.61
C VAL A 564 -15.77 19.23 6.51
N GLY A 565 -14.66 19.96 6.53
CA GLY A 565 -14.30 20.90 5.48
C GLY A 565 -14.15 20.23 4.11
N ILE A 566 -13.54 19.05 4.03
CA ILE A 566 -13.43 18.23 2.80
C ILE A 566 -14.84 17.86 2.29
N MET A 567 -15.70 17.33 3.15
CA MET A 567 -17.08 17.00 2.78
C MET A 567 -17.82 18.22 2.22
N ILE A 568 -17.77 19.36 2.92
CA ILE A 568 -18.43 20.60 2.47
C ILE A 568 -17.81 21.10 1.14
N ALA A 569 -16.48 21.04 1.00
CA ALA A 569 -15.81 21.50 -0.22
C ALA A 569 -16.15 20.65 -1.44
N THR A 570 -16.27 19.32 -1.30
CA THR A 570 -16.71 18.44 -2.40
C THR A 570 -18.18 18.69 -2.77
N LEU A 571 -19.06 18.90 -1.80
CA LEU A 571 -20.47 19.27 -2.04
C LEU A 571 -20.60 20.64 -2.73
N THR A 572 -19.84 21.64 -2.27
CA THR A 572 -19.86 22.97 -2.88
C THR A 572 -19.28 22.98 -4.28
N PHE A 573 -18.27 22.13 -4.58
CA PHE A 573 -17.78 21.92 -5.94
C PHE A 573 -18.91 21.50 -6.89
N ALA A 574 -19.68 20.47 -6.53
CA ALA A 574 -20.79 19.99 -7.33
C ALA A 574 -21.89 21.04 -7.46
N LEU A 575 -22.24 21.71 -6.35
CA LEU A 575 -23.24 22.78 -6.34
C LEU A 575 -22.84 23.94 -7.29
N PHE A 576 -21.60 24.43 -7.20
CA PHE A 576 -21.16 25.54 -8.04
C PHE A 576 -21.01 25.14 -9.50
N ALA A 577 -20.67 23.89 -9.82
CA ALA A 577 -20.70 23.36 -11.17
C ALA A 577 -22.14 23.40 -11.76
N ILE A 578 -23.13 22.96 -10.99
CA ILE A 578 -24.56 22.98 -11.40
C ILE A 578 -25.06 24.44 -11.55
N MET A 579 -24.73 25.33 -10.61
CA MET A 579 -25.10 26.74 -10.70
C MET A 579 -24.45 27.42 -11.91
N GLY A 580 -23.21 27.09 -12.22
CA GLY A 580 -22.53 27.55 -13.42
C GLY A 580 -23.23 27.08 -14.70
N LEU A 581 -23.64 25.82 -14.75
CA LEU A 581 -24.40 25.26 -15.89
C LEU A 581 -25.74 25.99 -16.10
N ASN A 582 -26.51 26.15 -15.01
CA ASN A 582 -27.77 26.89 -15.05
C ASN A 582 -27.58 28.35 -15.50
N CYS A 583 -26.51 29.03 -15.00
CA CYS A 583 -26.16 30.38 -15.42
C CYS A 583 -25.81 30.45 -16.91
N SER A 584 -24.93 29.55 -17.40
CA SER A 584 -24.54 29.48 -18.83
C SER A 584 -25.75 29.24 -19.74
N TRP A 585 -26.74 28.47 -19.28
CA TRP A 585 -27.98 28.22 -20.02
C TRP A 585 -28.91 29.43 -20.08
N ARG A 586 -29.20 30.04 -18.91
CA ARG A 586 -30.17 31.14 -18.79
C ARG A 586 -29.66 32.44 -19.39
N GLU A 587 -28.38 32.74 -19.29
CA GLU A 587 -27.78 34.01 -19.68
C GLU A 587 -27.16 33.99 -21.06
N ARG A 588 -27.49 33.00 -21.87
CA ARG A 588 -26.98 32.79 -23.23
C ARG A 588 -27.26 33.94 -24.19
N LYS A 589 -28.28 34.75 -23.92
CA LYS A 589 -28.75 35.83 -24.79
C LYS A 589 -28.19 37.20 -24.40
N ASP A 590 -27.43 37.31 -23.34
CA ASP A 590 -26.95 38.61 -22.85
C ASP A 590 -25.78 39.12 -23.71
N SER A 591 -25.66 40.44 -23.79
CA SER A 591 -24.63 41.18 -24.57
C SER A 591 -23.28 41.16 -23.85
N MET A 592 -22.77 39.95 -23.47
CA MET A 592 -21.46 39.84 -22.87
C MET A 592 -20.37 39.50 -23.90
N ASN A 593 -19.12 39.73 -23.55
CA ASN A 593 -17.98 39.37 -24.40
C ASN A 593 -17.98 37.86 -24.68
N ARG A 594 -17.99 37.50 -25.97
CA ARG A 594 -18.09 36.10 -26.45
C ARG A 594 -16.95 35.22 -25.93
N VAL A 595 -15.72 35.75 -25.84
CA VAL A 595 -14.56 34.98 -25.30
C VAL A 595 -14.79 34.59 -23.87
N VAL A 596 -15.25 35.52 -23.04
CA VAL A 596 -15.56 35.28 -21.63
C VAL A 596 -16.70 34.28 -21.48
N TYR A 597 -17.75 34.42 -22.27
CA TYR A 597 -18.87 33.48 -22.26
C TYR A 597 -18.40 32.05 -22.54
N TRP A 598 -17.69 31.85 -23.65
CA TRP A 598 -17.26 30.51 -24.05
C TRP A 598 -16.22 29.92 -23.10
N HIS A 599 -15.26 30.74 -22.61
CA HIS A 599 -14.29 30.31 -21.61
C HIS A 599 -15.00 29.82 -20.33
N SER A 600 -15.90 30.63 -19.76
CA SER A 600 -16.61 30.28 -18.53
C SER A 600 -17.55 29.09 -18.72
N THR A 601 -18.21 28.99 -19.88
CA THR A 601 -19.07 27.85 -20.22
C THR A 601 -18.26 26.56 -20.37
N ALA A 602 -17.12 26.60 -21.06
CA ALA A 602 -16.23 25.43 -21.19
C ALA A 602 -15.68 24.98 -19.83
N ALA A 603 -15.23 25.92 -18.99
CA ALA A 603 -14.81 25.63 -17.60
C ALA A 603 -15.92 24.96 -16.82
N THR A 604 -17.15 25.51 -16.88
CA THR A 604 -18.32 24.94 -16.21
C THR A 604 -18.64 23.52 -16.69
N MET A 605 -18.63 23.29 -18.00
CA MET A 605 -18.90 21.94 -18.55
C MET A 605 -17.90 20.91 -18.06
N LEU A 606 -16.61 21.28 -17.99
CA LEU A 606 -15.57 20.41 -17.43
C LEU A 606 -15.79 20.15 -15.93
N HIS A 607 -16.17 21.17 -15.14
CA HIS A 607 -16.52 20.96 -13.74
C HIS A 607 -17.71 20.01 -13.58
N VAL A 608 -18.73 20.11 -14.42
CA VAL A 608 -19.89 19.19 -14.39
C VAL A 608 -19.46 17.76 -14.74
N ILE A 609 -18.64 17.58 -15.78
CA ILE A 609 -18.11 16.26 -16.17
C ILE A 609 -17.32 15.65 -15.02
N LEU A 610 -16.44 16.43 -14.39
CA LEU A 610 -15.65 15.96 -13.25
C LEU A 610 -16.51 15.73 -12.00
N ALA A 611 -17.54 16.56 -11.75
CA ALA A 611 -18.47 16.33 -10.65
C ALA A 611 -19.24 15.02 -10.81
N LEU A 612 -19.68 14.68 -12.02
CA LEU A 612 -20.30 13.38 -12.31
C LEU A 612 -19.32 12.22 -12.16
N TYR A 613 -18.08 12.39 -12.62
CA TYR A 613 -17.01 11.42 -12.40
C TYR A 613 -16.74 11.20 -10.91
N PHE A 614 -16.54 12.25 -10.13
CA PHE A 614 -16.31 12.16 -8.69
C PHE A 614 -17.52 11.58 -7.94
N LEU A 615 -18.74 11.92 -8.37
CA LEU A 615 -19.96 11.34 -7.80
C LEU A 615 -20.02 9.81 -8.01
N SER A 616 -19.59 9.32 -9.18
CA SER A 616 -19.58 7.87 -9.48
C SER A 616 -18.57 7.08 -8.66
N PHE A 617 -17.62 7.75 -7.99
CA PHE A 617 -16.63 7.16 -7.07
C PHE A 617 -16.88 7.53 -5.60
N GLY A 618 -18.03 8.13 -5.27
CA GLY A 618 -18.35 8.50 -3.87
C GLY A 618 -17.55 9.68 -3.32
N ILE A 619 -16.88 10.47 -4.18
CA ILE A 619 -16.05 11.60 -3.72
C ILE A 619 -16.90 12.83 -3.37
N ILE A 620 -18.07 13.00 -4.01
CA ILE A 620 -18.97 14.12 -3.68
C ILE A 620 -19.68 13.83 -2.35
N GLY A 621 -19.44 14.67 -1.35
CA GLY A 621 -19.91 14.46 0.01
C GLY A 621 -19.05 13.47 0.81
N LEU A 622 -17.78 13.28 0.41
CA LEU A 622 -16.85 12.35 1.06
C LEU A 622 -16.71 12.64 2.56
N MET A 623 -17.13 11.70 3.37
CA MET A 623 -16.92 11.65 4.81
C MET A 623 -15.72 10.73 5.09
N THR A 624 -14.54 11.31 5.30
CA THR A 624 -13.29 10.52 5.49
C THR A 624 -13.27 9.76 6.81
N TRP A 625 -14.19 10.08 7.71
CA TRP A 625 -14.37 9.44 9.03
C TRP A 625 -15.47 8.37 9.07
N ALA A 626 -16.12 8.03 7.93
CA ALA A 626 -17.21 7.06 7.84
C ALA A 626 -16.79 5.75 7.17
#